data_b1cb5ca15d2f52b0e4d84786cbedd7ed
#
_entry.id   b1cb5ca15d2f52b0e4d84786cbedd7ed
#
_cell.length_a   1.000
_cell.length_b   1.000
_cell.length_c   1.000
_cell.angle_alpha   90.00
_cell.angle_beta   90.00
_cell.angle_gamma   90.00
#
_symmetry.space_group_name_H-M   'P 1'
#
loop_
_entity.id
_entity.type
_entity.pdbx_description
1 polymer ?
#
loop_
_entity_poly.entity_id
_entity_poly.type
_entity_poly.pdbx_seq_one_letter_code
_entity_poly.pdbx_strand_id
1 'polypeptide(L)'
;MAQSRTALQLISDRRYGSYLAGNFFSNVGSWFQNVAAAIVVFEITGSNTLVGLVSVLQFMATLLLSPWSGSLADRHNRKRLLMLAQAISASGALALAIWVGLEGIEGLPGVWPVLAAAGVIGLGYAIGISAMNALIPSLVEPPDLDQAIALNSTSFTLARAVGPALAGVLIAAFGAAFAFGINALTFIPLIVVLAVIRPRPISLSAGDRSVRAGFEYMRGQPAMPWLILVTLTVGWAGDPANTLAPAYADMFGRDESFVGLLVTAFGAGSATASFFVGTIRVRLGQLRTTGVGMGLLAAGMLGFAAAPNEVTALIALVVAGVGFLLGVTTTNSNLQGRLDEEMRGRVMALWSMAFLGSRPLAALIDGLVADLVSPRVGVLAAIVPL
;
A
#
# COMPACT_ATOMS: atom_id res chain seq x y z
N MET A 1 -21.70 25.83 16.63
CA MET A 1 -20.86 24.88 15.85
C MET A 1 -20.45 23.76 16.80
N ALA A 2 -20.80 22.51 16.52
CA ALA A 2 -20.33 21.38 17.32
C ALA A 2 -18.81 21.31 17.21
N GLN A 3 -18.09 21.26 18.34
CA GLN A 3 -16.64 21.10 18.35
C GLN A 3 -16.29 19.72 17.81
N SER A 4 -15.31 19.64 16.90
CA SER A 4 -14.76 18.37 16.42
C SER A 4 -14.12 17.60 17.58
N ARG A 5 -14.34 16.29 17.61
CA ARG A 5 -13.75 15.39 18.62
C ARG A 5 -12.25 15.26 18.41
N THR A 6 -11.51 15.05 19.51
CA THR A 6 -10.08 14.79 19.46
C THR A 6 -9.79 13.40 18.86
N ALA A 7 -8.55 13.19 18.40
CA ALA A 7 -8.09 11.89 17.89
C ALA A 7 -8.32 10.74 18.90
N LEU A 8 -8.02 10.97 20.18
CA LEU A 8 -8.22 9.97 21.25
C LEU A 8 -9.71 9.63 21.45
N GLN A 9 -10.60 10.63 21.38
CA GLN A 9 -12.03 10.40 21.49
C GLN A 9 -12.57 9.59 20.30
N LEU A 10 -12.05 9.81 19.08
CA LEU A 10 -12.41 9.03 17.90
C LEU A 10 -11.88 7.60 17.96
N ILE A 11 -10.64 7.40 18.42
CA ILE A 11 -10.06 6.05 18.61
C ILE A 11 -10.85 5.25 19.66
N SER A 12 -11.36 5.93 20.71
CA SER A 12 -12.18 5.31 21.76
C SER A 12 -13.66 5.14 21.38
N ASP A 13 -14.09 5.65 20.23
CA ASP A 13 -15.46 5.53 19.76
C ASP A 13 -15.79 4.08 19.36
N ARG A 14 -16.92 3.55 19.83
CA ARG A 14 -17.31 2.15 19.56
C ARG A 14 -17.54 1.85 18.07
N ARG A 15 -17.92 2.84 17.27
CA ARG A 15 -18.19 2.64 15.85
C ARG A 15 -16.92 2.84 15.04
N TYR A 16 -16.35 4.03 15.11
CA TYR A 16 -15.19 4.39 14.30
C TYR A 16 -13.91 3.74 14.84
N GLY A 17 -13.65 3.75 16.14
CA GLY A 17 -12.45 3.18 16.75
C GLY A 17 -12.35 1.67 16.55
N SER A 18 -13.46 0.92 16.72
CA SER A 18 -13.46 -0.52 16.43
C SER A 18 -13.21 -0.80 14.94
N TYR A 19 -13.80 -0.01 14.03
CA TYR A 19 -13.51 -0.09 12.60
C TYR A 19 -12.04 0.19 12.31
N LEU A 20 -11.47 1.27 12.88
CA LEU A 20 -10.08 1.65 12.71
C LEU A 20 -9.12 0.54 13.16
N ALA A 21 -9.39 -0.07 14.32
CA ALA A 21 -8.61 -1.19 14.85
C ALA A 21 -8.70 -2.42 13.94
N GLY A 22 -9.91 -2.83 13.53
CA GLY A 22 -10.09 -3.94 12.60
C GLY A 22 -9.39 -3.71 11.26
N ASN A 23 -9.48 -2.49 10.72
CA ASN A 23 -8.79 -2.10 9.49
C ASN A 23 -7.26 -2.10 9.65
N PHE A 24 -6.75 -1.68 10.80
CA PHE A 24 -5.33 -1.73 11.11
C PHE A 24 -4.78 -3.16 11.07
N PHE A 25 -5.46 -4.09 11.77
CA PHE A 25 -5.06 -5.51 11.76
C PHE A 25 -5.12 -6.11 10.36
N SER A 26 -6.17 -5.84 9.59
CA SER A 26 -6.30 -6.29 8.20
C SER A 26 -5.16 -5.74 7.33
N ASN A 27 -4.75 -4.48 7.50
CA ASN A 27 -3.63 -3.90 6.77
C ASN A 27 -2.28 -4.52 7.19
N VAL A 28 -2.04 -4.75 8.48
CA VAL A 28 -0.84 -5.45 8.98
C VAL A 28 -0.75 -6.85 8.39
N GLY A 29 -1.85 -7.61 8.40
CA GLY A 29 -1.91 -8.95 7.81
C GLY A 29 -1.63 -8.95 6.31
N SER A 30 -2.08 -7.93 5.59
CA SER A 30 -1.78 -7.78 4.15
C SER A 30 -0.27 -7.65 3.89
N TRP A 31 0.49 -7.04 4.81
CA TRP A 31 1.95 -6.99 4.71
C TRP A 31 2.59 -8.35 4.97
N PHE A 32 2.03 -9.18 5.87
CA PHE A 32 2.48 -10.57 6.03
C PHE A 32 2.36 -11.34 4.73
N GLN A 33 1.20 -11.24 4.07
CA GLN A 33 0.97 -11.85 2.77
C GLN A 33 1.97 -11.39 1.72
N ASN A 34 2.22 -10.08 1.63
CA ASN A 34 3.11 -9.52 0.61
C ASN A 34 4.55 -10.00 0.79
N VAL A 35 5.08 -9.96 2.01
CA VAL A 35 6.45 -10.41 2.30
C VAL A 35 6.57 -11.92 2.13
N ALA A 36 5.62 -12.70 2.67
CA ALA A 36 5.63 -14.15 2.53
C ALA A 36 5.51 -14.61 1.07
N ALA A 37 4.62 -13.97 0.29
CA ALA A 37 4.47 -14.29 -1.13
C ALA A 37 5.74 -13.96 -1.94
N ALA A 38 6.40 -12.83 -1.65
CA ALA A 38 7.66 -12.46 -2.31
C ALA A 38 8.77 -13.47 -2.00
N ILE A 39 8.92 -13.88 -0.73
CA ILE A 39 9.90 -14.88 -0.29
C ILE A 39 9.63 -16.22 -0.98
N VAL A 40 8.40 -16.75 -0.85
CA VAL A 40 8.05 -18.08 -1.39
C VAL A 40 8.19 -18.14 -2.91
N VAL A 41 7.75 -17.08 -3.62
CA VAL A 41 7.93 -17.02 -5.08
C VAL A 41 9.41 -17.01 -5.47
N PHE A 42 10.21 -16.21 -4.77
CA PHE A 42 11.64 -16.14 -5.05
C PHE A 42 12.35 -17.47 -4.70
N GLU A 43 12.01 -18.10 -3.59
CA GLU A 43 12.56 -19.39 -3.15
C GLU A 43 12.26 -20.52 -4.17
N ILE A 44 11.03 -20.58 -4.69
CA ILE A 44 10.65 -21.60 -5.69
C ILE A 44 11.32 -21.35 -7.05
N THR A 45 11.50 -20.08 -7.45
CA THR A 45 11.77 -19.74 -8.86
C THR A 45 13.10 -19.03 -9.09
N GLY A 46 13.69 -18.41 -8.08
CA GLY A 46 14.82 -17.49 -8.22
C GLY A 46 14.53 -16.26 -9.09
N SER A 47 13.26 -16.01 -9.46
CA SER A 47 12.87 -14.99 -10.43
C SER A 47 12.25 -13.76 -9.76
N ASN A 48 12.89 -12.61 -9.93
CA ASN A 48 12.38 -11.31 -9.51
C ASN A 48 11.16 -10.86 -10.33
N THR A 49 11.10 -11.27 -11.60
CA THR A 49 9.95 -11.04 -12.48
C THR A 49 8.69 -11.67 -11.91
N LEU A 50 8.77 -12.90 -11.40
CA LEU A 50 7.64 -13.60 -10.81
C LEU A 50 7.27 -13.01 -9.44
N VAL A 51 8.23 -12.51 -8.67
CA VAL A 51 7.95 -11.71 -7.46
C VAL A 51 7.18 -10.43 -7.85
N GLY A 52 7.61 -9.72 -8.90
CA GLY A 52 6.89 -8.57 -9.44
C GLY A 52 5.47 -8.91 -9.90
N LEU A 53 5.27 -10.10 -10.49
CA LEU A 53 3.96 -10.57 -10.94
C LEU A 53 2.95 -10.73 -9.79
N VAL A 54 3.40 -11.05 -8.57
CA VAL A 54 2.54 -11.04 -7.37
C VAL A 54 1.90 -9.66 -7.19
N SER A 55 2.70 -8.59 -7.27
CA SER A 55 2.23 -7.21 -7.18
C SER A 55 1.28 -6.87 -8.34
N VAL A 56 1.57 -7.32 -9.55
CA VAL A 56 0.68 -7.13 -10.71
C VAL A 56 -0.69 -7.75 -10.44
N LEU A 57 -0.76 -9.01 -10.05
CA LEU A 57 -2.01 -9.72 -9.81
C LEU A 57 -2.80 -9.09 -8.65
N GLN A 58 -2.11 -8.62 -7.62
CA GLN A 58 -2.74 -8.01 -6.46
C GLN A 58 -3.30 -6.61 -6.73
N PHE A 59 -2.57 -5.77 -7.47
CA PHE A 59 -2.95 -4.36 -7.65
C PHE A 59 -3.61 -4.07 -8.99
N MET A 60 -3.35 -4.86 -10.04
CA MET A 60 -3.96 -4.69 -11.35
C MET A 60 -5.49 -4.88 -11.29
N ALA A 61 -5.96 -5.81 -10.45
CA ALA A 61 -7.39 -5.97 -10.20
C ALA A 61 -8.03 -4.66 -9.70
N THR A 62 -7.34 -3.94 -8.80
CA THR A 62 -7.82 -2.65 -8.30
C THR A 62 -7.85 -1.60 -9.41
N LEU A 63 -6.84 -1.54 -10.26
CA LEU A 63 -6.78 -0.59 -11.36
C LEU A 63 -7.88 -0.84 -12.39
N LEU A 64 -8.07 -2.10 -12.80
CA LEU A 64 -9.05 -2.49 -13.82
C LEU A 64 -10.49 -2.43 -13.31
N LEU A 65 -10.73 -2.82 -12.05
CA LEU A 65 -12.07 -2.92 -11.47
C LEU A 65 -12.52 -1.66 -10.72
N SER A 66 -11.65 -0.66 -10.55
CA SER A 66 -11.95 0.58 -9.82
C SER A 66 -13.24 1.28 -10.31
N PRO A 67 -13.55 1.41 -11.61
CA PRO A 67 -14.81 2.02 -12.05
C PRO A 67 -16.05 1.22 -11.62
N TRP A 68 -15.95 -0.12 -11.68
CA TRP A 68 -17.06 -1.00 -11.29
C TRP A 68 -17.20 -1.10 -9.77
N SER A 69 -16.11 -1.11 -9.02
CA SER A 69 -16.15 -1.18 -7.56
C SER A 69 -16.79 0.07 -6.95
N GLY A 70 -16.57 1.24 -7.54
CA GLY A 70 -17.27 2.48 -7.18
C GLY A 70 -18.79 2.38 -7.42
N SER A 71 -19.19 1.95 -8.61
CA SER A 71 -20.59 1.72 -8.95
C SER A 71 -21.25 0.67 -8.04
N LEU A 72 -20.52 -0.39 -7.71
CA LEU A 72 -20.97 -1.44 -6.80
C LEU A 72 -21.21 -0.90 -5.38
N ALA A 73 -20.29 -0.07 -4.88
CA ALA A 73 -20.39 0.57 -3.57
C ALA A 73 -21.54 1.58 -3.48
N ASP A 74 -21.95 2.17 -4.60
CA ASP A 74 -23.09 3.09 -4.67
C ASP A 74 -24.45 2.36 -4.72
N ARG A 75 -24.51 1.19 -5.35
CA ARG A 75 -25.76 0.42 -5.55
C ARG A 75 -26.03 -0.58 -4.43
N HIS A 76 -25.02 -0.98 -3.68
CA HIS A 76 -25.14 -2.04 -2.67
C HIS A 76 -24.82 -1.51 -1.27
N ASN A 77 -25.18 -2.31 -0.26
CA ASN A 77 -24.84 -2.02 1.12
C ASN A 77 -23.31 -2.11 1.30
N ARG A 78 -22.66 -0.94 1.52
CA ARG A 78 -21.21 -0.78 1.64
C ARG A 78 -20.59 -1.69 2.70
N LYS A 79 -21.29 -1.85 3.84
CA LYS A 79 -20.88 -2.73 4.93
C LYS A 79 -20.83 -4.19 4.47
N ARG A 80 -21.89 -4.68 3.78
CA ARG A 80 -21.93 -6.06 3.25
C ARG A 80 -20.89 -6.26 2.16
N LEU A 81 -20.71 -5.27 1.31
CA LEU A 81 -19.72 -5.31 0.24
C LEU A 81 -18.29 -5.40 0.80
N LEU A 82 -17.97 -4.61 1.83
CA LEU A 82 -16.67 -4.67 2.51
C LEU A 82 -16.47 -6.01 3.23
N MET A 83 -17.51 -6.55 3.89
CA MET A 83 -17.45 -7.89 4.49
C MET A 83 -17.17 -8.99 3.46
N LEU A 84 -17.84 -8.95 2.31
CA LEU A 84 -17.59 -9.87 1.21
C LEU A 84 -16.16 -9.75 0.68
N ALA A 85 -15.67 -8.53 0.48
CA ALA A 85 -14.31 -8.25 0.06
C ALA A 85 -13.26 -8.84 1.02
N GLN A 86 -13.45 -8.65 2.33
CA GLN A 86 -12.59 -9.23 3.36
C GLN A 86 -12.67 -10.77 3.38
N ALA A 87 -13.85 -11.35 3.18
CA ALA A 87 -14.02 -12.79 3.11
C ALA A 87 -13.33 -13.41 1.88
N ILE A 88 -13.40 -12.75 0.72
CA ILE A 88 -12.68 -13.16 -0.49
C ILE A 88 -11.16 -13.12 -0.23
N SER A 89 -10.63 -12.03 0.34
CA SER A 89 -9.21 -11.92 0.66
C SER A 89 -8.78 -12.98 1.69
N ALA A 90 -9.58 -13.20 2.73
CA ALA A 90 -9.33 -14.22 3.74
C ALA A 90 -9.30 -15.63 3.14
N SER A 91 -10.19 -15.94 2.18
CA SER A 91 -10.23 -17.27 1.55
C SER A 91 -8.97 -17.56 0.74
N GLY A 92 -8.43 -16.57 0.00
CA GLY A 92 -7.17 -16.71 -0.74
C GLY A 92 -5.97 -16.94 0.18
N ALA A 93 -5.88 -16.18 1.27
CA ALA A 93 -4.82 -16.33 2.26
C ALA A 93 -4.93 -17.67 3.00
N LEU A 94 -6.14 -18.08 3.40
CA LEU A 94 -6.38 -19.33 4.12
C LEU A 94 -6.08 -20.56 3.25
N ALA A 95 -6.51 -20.56 1.99
CA ALA A 95 -6.23 -21.65 1.07
C ALA A 95 -4.73 -21.87 0.91
N LEU A 96 -3.96 -20.78 0.76
CA LEU A 96 -2.51 -20.86 0.64
C LEU A 96 -1.87 -21.30 1.96
N ALA A 97 -2.35 -20.79 3.11
CA ALA A 97 -1.87 -21.20 4.43
C ALA A 97 -2.05 -22.71 4.69
N ILE A 98 -3.22 -23.25 4.34
CA ILE A 98 -3.51 -24.67 4.47
C ILE A 98 -2.60 -25.49 3.57
N TRP A 99 -2.48 -25.11 2.30
CA TRP A 99 -1.64 -25.85 1.34
C TRP A 99 -0.18 -25.89 1.77
N VAL A 100 0.42 -24.73 2.01
CA VAL A 100 1.83 -24.64 2.44
C VAL A 100 2.01 -25.27 3.85
N GLY A 101 1.00 -25.20 4.73
CA GLY A 101 1.04 -25.80 6.05
C GLY A 101 1.01 -27.33 6.03
N LEU A 102 0.33 -27.94 5.06
CA LEU A 102 0.22 -29.40 4.95
C LEU A 102 1.36 -30.04 4.17
N GLU A 103 1.79 -29.40 3.07
CA GLU A 103 2.73 -30.00 2.10
C GLU A 103 4.09 -29.30 2.05
N GLY A 104 4.25 -28.20 2.79
CA GLY A 104 5.44 -27.35 2.71
C GLY A 104 5.50 -26.53 1.43
N ILE A 105 6.52 -25.69 1.29
CA ILE A 105 6.77 -24.90 0.06
C ILE A 105 7.16 -25.85 -1.08
N GLU A 106 7.93 -26.88 -0.78
CA GLU A 106 8.37 -27.91 -1.74
C GLU A 106 7.21 -28.73 -2.33
N GLY A 107 6.11 -28.88 -1.58
CA GLY A 107 4.91 -29.58 -2.05
C GLY A 107 3.99 -28.73 -2.93
N LEU A 108 4.32 -27.47 -3.18
CA LEU A 108 3.59 -26.65 -4.14
C LEU A 108 3.91 -27.09 -5.57
N PRO A 109 2.91 -27.23 -6.47
CA PRO A 109 3.13 -27.55 -7.89
C PRO A 109 3.70 -26.34 -8.66
N GLY A 110 4.69 -25.67 -8.10
CA GLY A 110 5.29 -24.43 -8.60
C GLY A 110 4.64 -23.16 -8.02
N VAL A 111 4.83 -22.04 -8.70
CA VAL A 111 4.46 -20.70 -8.22
C VAL A 111 2.96 -20.38 -8.32
N TRP A 112 2.19 -21.13 -9.12
CA TRP A 112 0.82 -20.82 -9.48
C TRP A 112 -0.15 -20.69 -8.30
N PRO A 113 -0.07 -21.50 -7.22
CA PRO A 113 -0.95 -21.32 -6.06
C PRO A 113 -0.75 -19.96 -5.38
N VAL A 114 0.50 -19.47 -5.30
CA VAL A 114 0.83 -18.17 -4.70
C VAL A 114 0.29 -17.04 -5.58
N LEU A 115 0.48 -17.13 -6.90
CA LEU A 115 -0.04 -16.17 -7.85
C LEU A 115 -1.58 -16.14 -7.88
N ALA A 116 -2.22 -17.30 -7.81
CA ALA A 116 -3.67 -17.39 -7.73
C ALA A 116 -4.22 -16.76 -6.44
N ALA A 117 -3.59 -17.04 -5.29
CA ALA A 117 -3.96 -16.41 -4.02
C ALA A 117 -3.77 -14.88 -4.07
N ALA A 118 -2.67 -14.38 -4.66
CA ALA A 118 -2.45 -12.94 -4.86
C ALA A 118 -3.55 -12.31 -5.72
N GLY A 119 -4.00 -12.99 -6.78
CA GLY A 119 -5.12 -12.55 -7.61
C GLY A 119 -6.45 -12.51 -6.86
N VAL A 120 -6.76 -13.54 -6.06
CA VAL A 120 -7.99 -13.59 -5.23
C VAL A 120 -7.97 -12.47 -4.18
N ILE A 121 -6.84 -12.26 -3.50
CA ILE A 121 -6.67 -11.18 -2.53
C ILE A 121 -6.80 -9.82 -3.22
N GLY A 122 -6.19 -9.65 -4.39
CA GLY A 122 -6.30 -8.44 -5.20
C GLY A 122 -7.74 -8.13 -5.63
N LEU A 123 -8.52 -9.15 -5.99
CA LEU A 123 -9.95 -9.01 -6.29
C LEU A 123 -10.73 -8.53 -5.06
N GLY A 124 -10.50 -9.16 -3.90
CA GLY A 124 -11.09 -8.71 -2.64
C GLY A 124 -10.72 -7.25 -2.32
N TYR A 125 -9.46 -6.88 -2.46
CA TYR A 125 -8.99 -5.51 -2.24
C TYR A 125 -9.65 -4.51 -3.20
N ALA A 126 -9.76 -4.85 -4.51
CA ALA A 126 -10.40 -4.02 -5.52
C ALA A 126 -11.88 -3.73 -5.21
N ILE A 127 -12.63 -4.74 -4.75
CA ILE A 127 -14.02 -4.58 -4.33
C ILE A 127 -14.10 -3.76 -3.02
N GLY A 128 -13.19 -4.01 -2.09
CA GLY A 128 -13.23 -3.47 -0.73
C GLY A 128 -12.85 -1.99 -0.65
N ILE A 129 -11.88 -1.51 -1.43
CA ILE A 129 -11.32 -0.16 -1.30
C ILE A 129 -12.37 0.94 -1.50
N SER A 130 -13.25 0.80 -2.48
CA SER A 130 -14.33 1.77 -2.74
C SER A 130 -15.38 1.75 -1.63
N ALA A 131 -15.74 0.56 -1.16
CA ALA A 131 -16.68 0.39 -0.06
C ALA A 131 -16.14 0.95 1.27
N MET A 132 -14.83 0.75 1.53
CA MET A 132 -14.12 1.25 2.71
C MET A 132 -14.12 2.77 2.74
N ASN A 133 -13.72 3.42 1.65
CA ASN A 133 -13.70 4.88 1.55
C ASN A 133 -15.10 5.50 1.67
N ALA A 134 -16.11 4.84 1.11
CA ALA A 134 -17.50 5.27 1.20
C ALA A 134 -18.14 5.00 2.58
N LEU A 135 -17.57 4.12 3.40
CA LEU A 135 -18.10 3.77 4.71
C LEU A 135 -17.68 4.78 5.79
N ILE A 136 -16.44 5.31 5.75
CA ILE A 136 -15.88 6.20 6.77
C ILE A 136 -16.82 7.37 7.13
N PRO A 137 -17.39 8.13 6.17
CA PRO A 137 -18.31 9.22 6.49
C PRO A 137 -19.56 8.78 7.26
N SER A 138 -19.97 7.51 7.11
CA SER A 138 -21.15 6.97 7.82
C SER A 138 -20.86 6.52 9.27
N LEU A 139 -19.59 6.51 9.66
CA LEU A 139 -19.14 6.07 10.99
C LEU A 139 -18.93 7.24 11.95
N VAL A 140 -18.76 8.45 11.45
CA VAL A 140 -18.46 9.66 12.25
C VAL A 140 -19.46 10.78 11.98
N GLU A 141 -19.50 11.80 12.85
CA GLU A 141 -20.23 13.02 12.59
C GLU A 141 -19.52 13.88 11.53
N PRO A 142 -20.25 14.73 10.78
CA PRO A 142 -19.64 15.59 9.76
C PRO A 142 -18.43 16.43 10.23
N PRO A 143 -18.45 17.04 11.44
CA PRO A 143 -17.29 17.81 11.93
C PRO A 143 -16.04 16.97 12.20
N ASP A 144 -16.19 15.65 12.39
CA ASP A 144 -15.10 14.73 12.71
C ASP A 144 -14.50 14.04 11.49
N LEU A 145 -15.07 14.26 10.29
CA LEU A 145 -14.71 13.49 9.08
C LEU A 145 -13.24 13.66 8.70
N ASP A 146 -12.72 14.87 8.71
CA ASP A 146 -11.32 15.15 8.35
C ASP A 146 -10.37 14.44 9.32
N GLN A 147 -10.67 14.47 10.61
CA GLN A 147 -9.89 13.78 11.64
C GLN A 147 -9.96 12.25 11.48
N ALA A 148 -11.12 11.71 11.12
CA ALA A 148 -11.28 10.28 10.87
C ALA A 148 -10.47 9.83 9.63
N ILE A 149 -10.51 10.59 8.55
CA ILE A 149 -9.70 10.31 7.35
C ILE A 149 -8.21 10.36 7.68
N ALA A 150 -7.77 11.36 8.46
CA ALA A 150 -6.38 11.48 8.89
C ALA A 150 -5.94 10.29 9.75
N LEU A 151 -6.74 9.85 10.70
CA LEU A 151 -6.48 8.67 11.53
C LEU A 151 -6.42 7.37 10.71
N ASN A 152 -7.32 7.20 9.73
CA ASN A 152 -7.29 6.04 8.84
C ASN A 152 -6.01 6.00 8.01
N SER A 153 -5.56 7.14 7.49
CA SER A 153 -4.31 7.27 6.73
C SER A 153 -3.09 7.00 7.61
N THR A 154 -3.09 7.49 8.85
CA THR A 154 -2.02 7.22 9.84
C THR A 154 -1.96 5.74 10.19
N SER A 155 -3.11 5.11 10.41
CA SER A 155 -3.25 3.67 10.66
C SER A 155 -2.65 2.83 9.53
N PHE A 156 -2.97 3.17 8.28
CA PHE A 156 -2.40 2.52 7.10
C PHE A 156 -0.88 2.68 7.02
N THR A 157 -0.36 3.89 7.27
CA THR A 157 1.08 4.18 7.25
C THR A 157 1.81 3.41 8.34
N LEU A 158 1.23 3.34 9.55
CA LEU A 158 1.79 2.57 10.67
C LEU A 158 1.80 1.07 10.37
N ALA A 159 0.73 0.53 9.81
CA ALA A 159 0.66 -0.86 9.38
C ALA A 159 1.74 -1.19 8.34
N ARG A 160 1.98 -0.27 7.40
CA ARG A 160 3.05 -0.38 6.39
C ARG A 160 4.46 -0.36 7.00
N ALA A 161 4.69 0.40 8.08
CA ALA A 161 5.97 0.46 8.75
C ALA A 161 6.25 -0.78 9.62
N VAL A 162 5.22 -1.25 10.34
CA VAL A 162 5.35 -2.34 11.33
C VAL A 162 5.13 -3.71 10.71
N GLY A 163 4.20 -3.81 9.74
CA GLY A 163 3.79 -5.08 9.15
C GLY A 163 4.94 -5.91 8.57
N PRO A 164 5.79 -5.36 7.70
CA PRO A 164 6.92 -6.10 7.12
C PRO A 164 7.94 -6.58 8.15
N ALA A 165 8.20 -5.78 9.22
CA ALA A 165 9.09 -6.18 10.30
C ALA A 165 8.57 -7.43 11.01
N LEU A 166 7.31 -7.38 11.40
CA LEU A 166 6.66 -8.51 12.04
C LEU A 166 6.60 -9.72 11.09
N ALA A 167 6.31 -9.48 9.80
CA ALA A 167 6.28 -10.55 8.81
C ALA A 167 7.63 -11.28 8.71
N GLY A 168 8.73 -10.55 8.55
CA GLY A 168 10.07 -11.15 8.45
C GLY A 168 10.43 -11.98 9.68
N VAL A 169 10.20 -11.45 10.90
CA VAL A 169 10.46 -12.17 12.15
C VAL A 169 9.59 -13.43 12.27
N LEU A 170 8.30 -13.31 11.95
CA LEU A 170 7.36 -14.44 12.05
C LEU A 170 7.63 -15.52 11.00
N ILE A 171 8.01 -15.13 9.78
CA ILE A 171 8.35 -16.09 8.72
C ILE A 171 9.61 -16.85 9.11
N ALA A 172 10.66 -16.18 9.59
CA ALA A 172 11.88 -16.83 10.02
C ALA A 172 11.68 -17.77 11.22
N ALA A 173 10.75 -17.42 12.12
CA ALA A 173 10.48 -18.23 13.32
C ALA A 173 9.53 -19.41 13.08
N PHE A 174 8.51 -19.24 12.20
CA PHE A 174 7.39 -20.15 12.04
C PHE A 174 7.09 -20.54 10.59
N GLY A 175 7.83 -20.01 9.63
CA GLY A 175 7.67 -20.25 8.20
C GLY A 175 6.54 -19.44 7.52
N ALA A 176 6.52 -19.51 6.20
CA ALA A 176 5.58 -18.75 5.36
C ALA A 176 4.12 -19.16 5.56
N ALA A 177 3.83 -20.46 5.82
CA ALA A 177 2.48 -20.94 6.09
C ALA A 177 1.84 -20.21 7.26
N PHE A 178 2.60 -19.99 8.34
CA PHE A 178 2.17 -19.24 9.50
C PHE A 178 1.82 -17.79 9.16
N ALA A 179 2.64 -17.13 8.35
CA ALA A 179 2.38 -15.75 7.92
C ALA A 179 1.10 -15.64 7.09
N PHE A 180 0.86 -16.58 6.17
CA PHE A 180 -0.40 -16.67 5.40
C PHE A 180 -1.60 -16.92 6.32
N GLY A 181 -1.45 -17.82 7.32
CA GLY A 181 -2.48 -18.12 8.31
C GLY A 181 -2.83 -16.90 9.18
N ILE A 182 -1.82 -16.20 9.70
CA ILE A 182 -2.02 -14.96 10.44
C ILE A 182 -2.74 -13.93 9.56
N ASN A 183 -2.34 -13.76 8.29
CA ASN A 183 -3.06 -12.85 7.40
C ASN A 183 -4.54 -13.22 7.28
N ALA A 184 -4.85 -14.49 7.05
CA ALA A 184 -6.25 -14.94 6.98
C ALA A 184 -7.03 -14.60 8.27
N LEU A 185 -6.42 -14.77 9.43
CA LEU A 185 -7.02 -14.44 10.74
C LEU A 185 -7.20 -12.93 10.93
N THR A 186 -6.31 -12.08 10.39
CA THR A 186 -6.40 -10.63 10.57
C THR A 186 -7.59 -9.99 9.86
N PHE A 187 -8.22 -10.68 8.91
CA PHE A 187 -9.46 -10.22 8.29
C PHE A 187 -10.67 -10.40 9.22
N ILE A 188 -10.63 -11.35 10.16
CA ILE A 188 -11.76 -11.68 11.05
C ILE A 188 -12.18 -10.49 11.91
N PRO A 189 -11.29 -9.76 12.61
CA PRO A 189 -11.68 -8.62 13.44
C PRO A 189 -12.49 -7.59 12.67
N LEU A 190 -12.07 -7.25 11.45
CA LEU A 190 -12.81 -6.28 10.64
C LEU A 190 -14.17 -6.82 10.21
N ILE A 191 -14.28 -8.09 9.82
CA ILE A 191 -15.56 -8.74 9.48
C ILE A 191 -16.51 -8.71 10.68
N VAL A 192 -16.02 -9.08 11.87
CA VAL A 192 -16.83 -9.08 13.12
C VAL A 192 -17.30 -7.66 13.46
N VAL A 193 -16.41 -6.70 13.42
CA VAL A 193 -16.76 -5.29 13.65
C VAL A 193 -17.82 -4.83 12.66
N LEU A 194 -17.62 -5.10 11.36
CA LEU A 194 -18.58 -4.77 10.33
C LEU A 194 -19.93 -5.46 10.55
N ALA A 195 -19.96 -6.70 11.06
CA ALA A 195 -21.22 -7.40 11.37
C ALA A 195 -22.03 -6.66 12.45
N VAL A 196 -21.36 -6.10 13.44
CA VAL A 196 -21.99 -5.47 14.64
C VAL A 196 -22.31 -3.99 14.44
N ILE A 197 -21.42 -3.22 13.80
CA ILE A 197 -21.60 -1.76 13.66
C ILE A 197 -22.83 -1.44 12.81
N ARG A 198 -23.49 -0.33 13.17
CA ARG A 198 -24.63 0.24 12.44
C ARG A 198 -24.20 1.58 11.84
N PRO A 199 -23.82 1.63 10.55
CA PRO A 199 -23.50 2.86 9.87
C PRO A 199 -24.73 3.79 9.81
N ARG A 200 -24.48 5.09 9.80
CA ARG A 200 -25.55 6.08 9.62
C ARG A 200 -26.03 6.07 8.17
N PRO A 201 -27.30 6.27 7.90
CA PRO A 201 -27.77 6.53 6.55
C PRO A 201 -27.20 7.87 6.08
N ILE A 202 -26.46 7.84 4.98
CA ILE A 202 -25.95 9.04 4.31
C ILE A 202 -26.55 9.07 2.90
N SER A 203 -27.24 10.16 2.57
CA SER A 203 -27.58 10.48 1.19
C SER A 203 -26.31 10.97 0.49
N LEU A 204 -25.79 10.17 -0.42
CA LEU A 204 -24.74 10.66 -1.31
C LEU A 204 -25.39 11.53 -2.37
N SER A 205 -24.89 12.75 -2.55
CA SER A 205 -25.27 13.54 -3.71
C SER A 205 -24.84 12.79 -4.97
N ALA A 206 -25.78 12.57 -5.86
CA ALA A 206 -25.56 11.94 -7.17
C ALA A 206 -24.86 12.96 -8.11
N GLY A 207 -23.65 13.39 -7.75
CA GLY A 207 -22.80 14.16 -8.66
C GLY A 207 -22.24 13.25 -9.75
N ASP A 208 -22.13 13.76 -10.97
CA ASP A 208 -21.46 13.06 -12.07
C ASP A 208 -20.03 12.71 -11.64
N ARG A 209 -19.74 11.41 -11.47
CA ARG A 209 -18.44 10.88 -11.00
C ARG A 209 -17.54 10.45 -12.16
N SER A 210 -17.72 11.05 -13.33
CA SER A 210 -16.93 10.73 -14.52
C SER A 210 -15.45 11.02 -14.27
N VAL A 211 -14.62 9.97 -14.35
CA VAL A 211 -13.15 10.06 -14.34
C VAL A 211 -12.67 10.97 -15.48
N ARG A 212 -13.41 10.98 -16.59
CA ARG A 212 -13.15 11.83 -17.74
C ARG A 212 -13.23 13.32 -17.39
N ALA A 213 -14.24 13.73 -16.62
CA ALA A 213 -14.35 15.12 -16.17
C ALA A 213 -13.18 15.54 -15.27
N GLY A 214 -12.68 14.65 -14.42
CA GLY A 214 -11.45 14.88 -13.64
C GLY A 214 -10.23 15.06 -14.51
N PHE A 215 -10.10 14.27 -15.58
CA PHE A 215 -8.99 14.35 -16.51
C PHE A 215 -9.04 15.65 -17.36
N GLU A 216 -10.21 16.04 -17.85
CA GLU A 216 -10.42 17.29 -18.57
C GLU A 216 -10.12 18.51 -17.67
N TYR A 217 -10.57 18.49 -16.43
CA TYR A 217 -10.24 19.53 -15.44
C TYR A 217 -8.74 19.63 -15.19
N MET A 218 -8.05 18.51 -15.00
CA MET A 218 -6.59 18.51 -14.82
C MET A 218 -5.83 19.10 -16.00
N ARG A 219 -6.27 18.79 -17.23
CA ARG A 219 -5.63 19.35 -18.45
C ARG A 219 -5.74 20.87 -18.53
N GLY A 220 -6.79 21.45 -17.95
CA GLY A 220 -6.95 22.90 -17.85
C GLY A 220 -6.04 23.58 -16.82
N GLN A 221 -5.36 22.80 -15.98
CA GLN A 221 -4.53 23.29 -14.88
C GLN A 221 -3.05 22.92 -15.09
N PRO A 222 -2.16 23.84 -15.49
CA PRO A 222 -0.80 23.50 -15.93
C PRO A 222 0.05 22.71 -14.93
N ALA A 223 -0.16 22.91 -13.62
CA ALA A 223 0.61 22.24 -12.57
C ALA A 223 0.13 20.82 -12.25
N MET A 224 -1.14 20.48 -12.49
CA MET A 224 -1.73 19.21 -12.03
C MET A 224 -1.17 17.97 -12.76
N PRO A 225 -0.98 17.97 -14.10
CA PRO A 225 -0.36 16.83 -14.78
C PRO A 225 1.03 16.51 -14.24
N TRP A 226 1.83 17.55 -13.92
CA TRP A 226 3.16 17.37 -13.34
C TRP A 226 3.10 16.77 -11.94
N LEU A 227 2.13 17.16 -11.10
CA LEU A 227 1.95 16.58 -9.76
C LEU A 227 1.53 15.11 -9.85
N ILE A 228 0.72 14.73 -10.82
CA ILE A 228 0.38 13.33 -11.08
C ILE A 228 1.61 12.56 -11.58
N LEU A 229 2.39 13.13 -12.50
CA LEU A 229 3.63 12.51 -12.97
C LEU A 229 4.61 12.29 -11.82
N VAL A 230 4.87 13.28 -10.97
CA VAL A 230 5.72 13.14 -9.78
C VAL A 230 5.19 12.05 -8.84
N THR A 231 3.87 11.95 -8.67
CA THR A 231 3.27 10.88 -7.87
C THR A 231 3.57 9.50 -8.44
N LEU A 232 3.43 9.35 -9.76
CA LEU A 232 3.73 8.11 -10.48
C LEU A 232 5.21 7.73 -10.31
N THR A 233 6.13 8.68 -10.53
CA THR A 233 7.59 8.42 -10.43
C THR A 233 8.02 8.07 -9.01
N VAL A 234 7.48 8.75 -8.00
CA VAL A 234 7.73 8.42 -6.59
C VAL A 234 7.17 7.04 -6.23
N GLY A 235 5.96 6.71 -6.72
CA GLY A 235 5.37 5.37 -6.53
C GLY A 235 6.21 4.27 -7.17
N TRP A 236 6.69 4.52 -8.38
CA TRP A 236 7.57 3.64 -9.14
C TRP A 236 8.90 3.39 -8.41
N ALA A 237 9.65 4.45 -8.12
CA ALA A 237 10.98 4.35 -7.52
C ALA A 237 11.00 3.77 -6.10
N GLY A 238 9.86 3.75 -5.41
CA GLY A 238 9.75 3.11 -4.09
C GLY A 238 9.50 1.60 -4.12
N ASP A 239 9.25 1.00 -5.30
CA ASP A 239 8.87 -0.41 -5.41
C ASP A 239 10.01 -1.41 -5.16
N PRO A 240 11.27 -1.20 -5.63
CA PRO A 240 12.37 -2.15 -5.48
C PRO A 240 12.63 -2.57 -4.03
N ALA A 241 12.35 -1.72 -3.05
CA ALA A 241 12.44 -2.04 -1.63
C ALA A 241 11.55 -3.23 -1.21
N ASN A 242 10.53 -3.57 -2.01
CA ASN A 242 9.66 -4.72 -1.77
C ASN A 242 9.96 -5.86 -2.75
N THR A 243 9.97 -5.55 -4.05
CA THR A 243 10.08 -6.56 -5.11
C THR A 243 11.46 -7.21 -5.17
N LEU A 244 12.52 -6.44 -4.95
CA LEU A 244 13.90 -6.94 -5.02
C LEU A 244 14.51 -7.31 -3.65
N ALA A 245 13.75 -7.14 -2.56
CA ALA A 245 14.25 -7.48 -1.22
C ALA A 245 14.69 -8.96 -1.09
N PRO A 246 13.99 -9.98 -1.63
CA PRO A 246 14.45 -11.36 -1.58
C PRO A 246 15.78 -11.57 -2.31
N ALA A 247 15.96 -10.99 -3.50
CA ALA A 247 17.19 -11.09 -4.25
C ALA A 247 18.39 -10.42 -3.55
N TYR A 248 18.15 -9.33 -2.83
CA TYR A 248 19.18 -8.70 -2.00
C TYR A 248 19.54 -9.53 -0.77
N ALA A 249 18.55 -10.17 -0.14
CA ALA A 249 18.82 -11.10 0.97
C ALA A 249 19.69 -12.28 0.48
N ASP A 250 19.35 -12.87 -0.64
CA ASP A 250 20.14 -13.94 -1.27
C ASP A 250 21.55 -13.47 -1.66
N MET A 251 21.68 -12.29 -2.28
CA MET A 251 22.97 -11.70 -2.66
C MET A 251 23.90 -11.46 -1.45
N PHE A 252 23.35 -11.18 -0.28
CA PHE A 252 24.11 -11.02 0.97
C PHE A 252 24.24 -12.34 1.75
N GLY A 253 23.74 -13.47 1.25
CA GLY A 253 23.75 -14.76 1.93
C GLY A 253 22.94 -14.77 3.22
N ARG A 254 21.81 -14.04 3.24
CA ARG A 254 20.93 -13.91 4.40
C ARG A 254 19.63 -14.65 4.21
N ASP A 255 19.02 -14.99 5.33
CA ASP A 255 17.74 -15.68 5.41
C ASP A 255 16.53 -14.75 5.18
N GLU A 256 15.35 -15.34 5.23
CA GLU A 256 14.05 -14.66 5.00
C GLU A 256 13.79 -13.53 6.02
N SER A 257 14.37 -13.60 7.23
CA SER A 257 14.22 -12.53 8.23
C SER A 257 14.83 -11.22 7.73
N PHE A 258 15.88 -11.30 6.94
CA PHE A 258 16.54 -10.14 6.36
C PHE A 258 15.69 -9.46 5.27
N VAL A 259 14.87 -10.21 4.52
CA VAL A 259 13.87 -9.64 3.60
C VAL A 259 12.92 -8.72 4.36
N GLY A 260 12.36 -9.22 5.48
CA GLY A 260 11.52 -8.43 6.35
C GLY A 260 12.23 -7.18 6.90
N LEU A 261 13.52 -7.30 7.25
CA LEU A 261 14.33 -6.18 7.75
C LEU A 261 14.56 -5.11 6.68
N LEU A 262 14.84 -5.49 5.43
CA LEU A 262 14.98 -4.56 4.30
C LEU A 262 13.69 -3.74 4.08
N VAL A 263 12.54 -4.42 3.98
CA VAL A 263 11.25 -3.74 3.80
C VAL A 263 10.91 -2.85 4.99
N THR A 264 11.26 -3.32 6.21
CA THR A 264 11.09 -2.54 7.44
C THR A 264 11.95 -1.29 7.46
N ALA A 265 13.21 -1.36 7.03
CA ALA A 265 14.09 -0.19 6.98
C ALA A 265 13.48 0.92 6.13
N PHE A 266 12.94 0.58 4.96
CA PHE A 266 12.21 1.53 4.12
C PHE A 266 10.95 2.07 4.80
N GLY A 267 10.17 1.18 5.43
CA GLY A 267 8.97 1.55 6.21
C GLY A 267 9.28 2.45 7.40
N ALA A 268 10.34 2.17 8.15
CA ALA A 268 10.81 2.97 9.30
C ALA A 268 11.25 4.37 8.88
N GLY A 269 11.97 4.49 7.75
CA GLY A 269 12.28 5.79 7.16
C GLY A 269 11.01 6.60 6.85
N SER A 270 10.03 5.96 6.21
CA SER A 270 8.73 6.58 5.91
C SER A 270 7.98 6.98 7.19
N ALA A 271 7.93 6.10 8.19
CA ALA A 271 7.29 6.40 9.47
C ALA A 271 7.96 7.58 10.19
N THR A 272 9.30 7.60 10.22
CA THR A 272 10.07 8.71 10.81
C THR A 272 9.75 10.04 10.13
N ALA A 273 9.73 10.06 8.79
CA ALA A 273 9.40 11.26 8.02
C ALA A 273 7.99 11.79 8.30
N SER A 274 7.04 10.91 8.66
CA SER A 274 5.65 11.31 8.94
C SER A 274 5.53 12.29 10.12
N PHE A 275 6.42 12.21 11.10
CA PHE A 275 6.44 13.13 12.25
C PHE A 275 6.98 14.51 11.90
N PHE A 276 7.82 14.62 10.89
CA PHE A 276 8.54 15.85 10.56
C PHE A 276 8.05 16.53 9.28
N VAL A 277 7.29 15.84 8.41
CA VAL A 277 6.85 16.38 7.12
C VAL A 277 6.14 17.72 7.22
N GLY A 278 5.28 17.89 8.23
CA GLY A 278 4.58 19.14 8.49
C GLY A 278 5.54 20.31 8.77
N THR A 279 6.49 20.10 9.66
CA THR A 279 7.51 21.10 10.04
C THR A 279 8.43 21.43 8.87
N ILE A 280 8.88 20.42 8.13
CA ILE A 280 9.75 20.60 6.95
C ILE A 280 9.00 21.42 5.89
N ARG A 281 7.73 21.10 5.63
CA ARG A 281 6.88 21.82 4.67
C ARG A 281 6.67 23.28 5.03
N VAL A 282 6.47 23.58 6.32
CA VAL A 282 6.32 24.97 6.80
C VAL A 282 7.61 25.76 6.58
N ARG A 283 8.78 25.15 6.81
CA ARG A 283 10.10 25.82 6.68
C ARG A 283 10.56 25.99 5.23
N LEU A 284 10.41 24.96 4.39
CA LEU A 284 10.95 24.93 3.04
C LEU A 284 9.91 25.29 1.96
N GLY A 285 8.63 25.22 2.29
CA GLY A 285 7.52 25.29 1.33
C GLY A 285 7.30 23.96 0.60
N GLN A 286 6.13 23.82 -0.03
CA GLN A 286 5.71 22.54 -0.65
C GLN A 286 6.64 22.07 -1.76
N LEU A 287 6.99 22.95 -2.70
CA LEU A 287 7.77 22.58 -3.89
C LEU A 287 9.18 22.10 -3.51
N ARG A 288 9.86 22.82 -2.62
CA ARG A 288 11.21 22.44 -2.17
C ARG A 288 11.17 21.15 -1.36
N THR A 289 10.14 20.95 -0.52
CA THR A 289 10.00 19.70 0.24
C THR A 289 9.77 18.51 -0.69
N THR A 290 8.99 18.66 -1.76
CA THR A 290 8.84 17.62 -2.80
C THR A 290 10.19 17.30 -3.46
N GLY A 291 10.95 18.33 -3.89
CA GLY A 291 12.27 18.14 -4.50
C GLY A 291 13.27 17.46 -3.56
N VAL A 292 13.31 17.85 -2.28
CA VAL A 292 14.13 17.17 -1.24
C VAL A 292 13.68 15.72 -1.09
N GLY A 293 12.37 15.44 -1.08
CA GLY A 293 11.83 14.09 -1.02
C GLY A 293 12.29 13.23 -2.18
N MET A 294 12.16 13.72 -3.41
CA MET A 294 12.62 13.01 -4.62
C MET A 294 14.14 12.80 -4.60
N GLY A 295 14.91 13.81 -4.22
CA GLY A 295 16.36 13.71 -4.11
C GLY A 295 16.81 12.67 -3.07
N LEU A 296 16.18 12.62 -1.89
CA LEU A 296 16.45 11.60 -0.87
C LEU A 296 16.02 10.21 -1.34
N LEU A 297 14.89 10.07 -2.02
CA LEU A 297 14.47 8.79 -2.59
C LEU A 297 15.48 8.29 -3.62
N ALA A 298 15.89 9.16 -4.56
CA ALA A 298 16.89 8.82 -5.56
C ALA A 298 18.25 8.46 -4.91
N ALA A 299 18.74 9.28 -3.98
CA ALA A 299 20.00 9.04 -3.29
C ALA A 299 19.96 7.73 -2.46
N GLY A 300 18.86 7.49 -1.76
CA GLY A 300 18.65 6.24 -1.01
C GLY A 300 18.61 5.01 -1.92
N MET A 301 17.90 5.07 -3.04
CA MET A 301 17.85 3.95 -4.00
C MET A 301 19.18 3.75 -4.72
N LEU A 302 19.91 4.82 -5.08
CA LEU A 302 21.28 4.72 -5.58
C LEU A 302 22.21 4.06 -4.54
N GLY A 303 22.10 4.48 -3.27
CA GLY A 303 22.84 3.87 -2.17
C GLY A 303 22.50 2.39 -1.99
N PHE A 304 21.23 2.01 -2.14
CA PHE A 304 20.77 0.62 -2.09
C PHE A 304 21.33 -0.20 -3.26
N ALA A 305 21.26 0.32 -4.48
CA ALA A 305 21.86 -0.33 -5.66
C ALA A 305 23.37 -0.55 -5.52
N ALA A 306 24.07 0.43 -4.96
CA ALA A 306 25.52 0.39 -4.78
C ALA A 306 25.98 -0.30 -3.48
N ALA A 307 25.05 -0.74 -2.61
CA ALA A 307 25.36 -1.25 -1.28
C ALA A 307 26.35 -2.42 -1.32
N PRO A 308 27.53 -2.29 -0.64
CA PRO A 308 28.53 -3.37 -0.58
C PRO A 308 28.21 -4.39 0.52
N ASN A 309 27.35 -4.04 1.46
CA ASN A 309 26.99 -4.88 2.61
C ASN A 309 25.59 -4.51 3.14
N GLU A 310 25.11 -5.33 4.05
CA GLU A 310 23.78 -5.25 4.65
C GLU A 310 23.49 -3.90 5.34
N VAL A 311 24.45 -3.41 6.15
CA VAL A 311 24.28 -2.18 6.93
C VAL A 311 24.08 -0.97 6.01
N THR A 312 24.87 -0.90 4.92
CA THR A 312 24.71 0.19 3.94
C THR A 312 23.40 0.08 3.17
N ALA A 313 22.94 -1.15 2.87
CA ALA A 313 21.64 -1.38 2.25
C ALA A 313 20.48 -0.90 3.15
N LEU A 314 20.53 -1.24 4.45
CA LEU A 314 19.52 -0.81 5.43
C LEU A 314 19.48 0.70 5.60
N ILE A 315 20.64 1.35 5.75
CA ILE A 315 20.73 2.82 5.86
C ILE A 315 20.17 3.49 4.60
N ALA A 316 20.56 3.00 3.45
CA ALA A 316 20.09 3.51 2.15
C ALA A 316 18.56 3.41 2.02
N LEU A 317 17.97 2.28 2.43
CA LEU A 317 16.51 2.10 2.44
C LEU A 317 15.80 3.00 3.44
N VAL A 318 16.37 3.27 4.62
CA VAL A 318 15.83 4.27 5.55
C VAL A 318 15.80 5.65 4.89
N VAL A 319 16.88 6.07 4.24
CA VAL A 319 16.95 7.36 3.52
C VAL A 319 15.93 7.40 2.39
N ALA A 320 15.82 6.32 1.61
CA ALA A 320 14.83 6.20 0.55
C ALA A 320 13.39 6.29 1.08
N GLY A 321 13.10 5.64 2.21
CA GLY A 321 11.79 5.70 2.86
C GLY A 321 11.41 7.10 3.34
N VAL A 322 12.36 7.85 3.91
CA VAL A 322 12.17 9.27 4.24
C VAL A 322 11.80 10.06 3.00
N GLY A 323 12.59 9.92 1.94
CA GLY A 323 12.37 10.61 0.66
C GLY A 323 11.01 10.28 0.05
N PHE A 324 10.66 9.00 0.04
CA PHE A 324 9.37 8.51 -0.46
C PHE A 324 8.18 9.18 0.22
N LEU A 325 8.16 9.20 1.56
CA LEU A 325 7.04 9.80 2.29
C LEU A 325 6.96 11.31 2.07
N LEU A 326 8.08 12.02 2.11
CA LEU A 326 8.13 13.45 1.81
C LEU A 326 7.57 13.72 0.42
N GLY A 327 8.00 12.98 -0.60
CA GLY A 327 7.54 13.11 -1.99
C GLY A 327 6.03 12.89 -2.11
N VAL A 328 5.54 11.74 -1.65
CA VAL A 328 4.11 11.38 -1.74
C VAL A 328 3.22 12.36 -0.98
N THR A 329 3.56 12.67 0.27
CA THR A 329 2.71 13.50 1.13
C THR A 329 2.64 14.94 0.64
N THR A 330 3.79 15.51 0.25
CA THR A 330 3.81 16.90 -0.23
C THR A 330 3.17 17.06 -1.59
N THR A 331 3.34 16.10 -2.50
CA THR A 331 2.67 16.11 -3.80
C THR A 331 1.16 15.99 -3.63
N ASN A 332 0.70 15.07 -2.77
CA ASN A 332 -0.72 14.92 -2.45
C ASN A 332 -1.31 16.23 -1.85
N SER A 333 -0.65 16.81 -0.86
CA SER A 333 -1.09 18.07 -0.25
C SER A 333 -1.11 19.25 -1.23
N ASN A 334 -0.12 19.31 -2.14
CA ASN A 334 -0.06 20.35 -3.17
C ASN A 334 -1.20 20.21 -4.18
N LEU A 335 -1.49 18.97 -4.59
CA LEU A 335 -2.60 18.68 -5.47
C LEU A 335 -3.93 19.07 -4.82
N GLN A 336 -4.19 18.59 -3.59
CA GLN A 336 -5.43 18.88 -2.86
C GLN A 336 -5.65 20.38 -2.63
N GLY A 337 -4.60 21.14 -2.33
CA GLY A 337 -4.68 22.59 -2.11
C GLY A 337 -5.00 23.42 -3.35
N ARG A 338 -4.98 22.82 -4.55
CA ARG A 338 -5.30 23.45 -5.83
C ARG A 338 -6.63 23.03 -6.43
N LEU A 339 -7.32 22.10 -5.78
CA LEU A 339 -8.56 21.50 -6.28
C LEU A 339 -9.78 22.26 -5.80
N ASP A 340 -10.67 22.54 -6.73
CA ASP A 340 -12.03 22.94 -6.40
C ASP A 340 -12.74 21.78 -5.67
N GLU A 341 -13.59 22.10 -4.69
CA GLU A 341 -14.23 21.11 -3.83
C GLU A 341 -15.06 20.08 -4.62
N GLU A 342 -15.73 20.52 -5.69
CA GLU A 342 -16.51 19.68 -6.60
C GLU A 342 -15.66 18.69 -7.40
N MET A 343 -14.41 19.01 -7.71
CA MET A 343 -13.48 18.19 -8.51
C MET A 343 -12.55 17.33 -7.67
N ARG A 344 -12.46 17.60 -6.35
CA ARG A 344 -11.53 16.93 -5.45
C ARG A 344 -11.60 15.39 -5.54
N GLY A 345 -12.78 14.82 -5.46
CA GLY A 345 -12.96 13.36 -5.52
C GLY A 345 -12.48 12.75 -6.84
N ARG A 346 -12.75 13.42 -7.96
CA ARG A 346 -12.39 12.95 -9.31
C ARG A 346 -10.88 12.96 -9.54
N VAL A 347 -10.23 14.06 -9.17
CA VAL A 347 -8.77 14.22 -9.34
C VAL A 347 -8.01 13.34 -8.35
N MET A 348 -8.52 13.17 -7.11
CA MET A 348 -7.94 12.25 -6.15
C MET A 348 -8.06 10.77 -6.57
N ALA A 349 -9.08 10.41 -7.33
CA ALA A 349 -9.14 9.09 -7.95
C ALA A 349 -8.01 8.90 -8.98
N LEU A 350 -7.75 9.90 -9.83
CA LEU A 350 -6.63 9.87 -10.78
C LEU A 350 -5.27 9.82 -10.07
N TRP A 351 -5.10 10.56 -8.97
CA TRP A 351 -3.92 10.49 -8.12
C TRP A 351 -3.71 9.07 -7.56
N SER A 352 -4.78 8.45 -7.05
CA SER A 352 -4.72 7.08 -6.54
C SER A 352 -4.38 6.08 -7.64
N MET A 353 -4.94 6.24 -8.84
CA MET A 353 -4.61 5.40 -10.00
C MET A 353 -3.14 5.56 -10.41
N ALA A 354 -2.61 6.78 -10.44
CA ALA A 354 -1.19 7.01 -10.73
C ALA A 354 -0.28 6.37 -9.68
N PHE A 355 -0.59 6.57 -8.40
CA PHE A 355 0.22 6.07 -7.29
C PHE A 355 0.16 4.53 -7.14
N LEU A 356 -1.05 3.94 -7.14
CA LEU A 356 -1.21 2.50 -6.99
C LEU A 356 -0.92 1.74 -8.28
N GLY A 357 -1.24 2.34 -9.44
CA GLY A 357 -1.03 1.71 -10.74
C GLY A 357 0.43 1.73 -11.21
N SER A 358 1.26 2.65 -10.69
CA SER A 358 2.70 2.64 -11.01
C SER A 358 3.43 1.43 -10.41
N ARG A 359 3.01 0.97 -9.23
CA ARG A 359 3.69 -0.11 -8.49
C ARG A 359 3.74 -1.46 -9.22
N PRO A 360 2.61 -2.02 -9.72
CA PRO A 360 2.66 -3.29 -10.44
C PRO A 360 3.51 -3.22 -11.72
N LEU A 361 3.49 -2.08 -12.40
CA LEU A 361 4.34 -1.88 -13.59
C LEU A 361 5.81 -1.79 -13.20
N ALA A 362 6.14 -1.03 -12.16
CA ALA A 362 7.48 -0.95 -11.60
C ALA A 362 7.98 -2.34 -11.19
N ALA A 363 7.22 -3.06 -10.36
CA ALA A 363 7.58 -4.38 -9.87
C ALA A 363 7.90 -5.37 -11.00
N LEU A 364 7.09 -5.35 -12.07
CA LEU A 364 7.32 -6.22 -13.22
C LEU A 364 8.58 -5.83 -14.00
N ILE A 365 8.77 -4.54 -14.27
CA ILE A 365 9.91 -4.05 -15.06
C ILE A 365 11.20 -4.17 -14.25
N ASP A 366 11.19 -3.76 -13.00
CA ASP A 366 12.35 -3.82 -12.11
C ASP A 366 12.77 -5.28 -11.88
N GLY A 367 11.81 -6.19 -11.71
CA GLY A 367 12.03 -7.62 -11.62
C GLY A 367 12.60 -8.21 -12.90
N LEU A 368 12.05 -7.84 -14.06
CA LEU A 368 12.56 -8.30 -15.36
C LEU A 368 14.00 -7.82 -15.60
N VAL A 369 14.30 -6.57 -15.31
CA VAL A 369 15.66 -6.01 -15.44
C VAL A 369 16.61 -6.70 -14.46
N ALA A 370 16.15 -6.99 -13.24
CA ALA A 370 16.94 -7.72 -12.25
C ALA A 370 17.28 -9.16 -12.71
N ASP A 371 16.32 -9.86 -13.32
CA ASP A 371 16.54 -11.22 -13.83
C ASP A 371 17.44 -11.23 -15.08
N LEU A 372 17.32 -10.23 -15.95
CA LEU A 372 18.12 -10.17 -17.19
C LEU A 372 19.54 -9.68 -16.96
N VAL A 373 19.79 -8.84 -15.96
CA VAL A 373 21.09 -8.20 -15.73
C VAL A 373 21.60 -8.43 -14.30
N SER A 374 20.97 -7.82 -13.32
CA SER A 374 21.23 -8.04 -11.88
C SER A 374 20.23 -7.26 -11.01
N PRO A 375 20.05 -7.67 -9.73
CA PRO A 375 19.19 -6.92 -8.79
C PRO A 375 19.60 -5.46 -8.64
N ARG A 376 20.89 -5.14 -8.68
CA ARG A 376 21.42 -3.77 -8.62
C ARG A 376 20.95 -2.91 -9.80
N VAL A 377 20.99 -3.48 -11.01
CA VAL A 377 20.52 -2.77 -12.23
C VAL A 377 19.00 -2.63 -12.23
N GLY A 378 18.24 -3.58 -11.66
CA GLY A 378 16.81 -3.46 -11.42
C GLY A 378 16.47 -2.24 -10.55
N VAL A 379 17.20 -2.02 -9.44
CA VAL A 379 17.04 -0.82 -8.62
C VAL A 379 17.38 0.46 -9.40
N LEU A 380 18.45 0.43 -10.22
CA LEU A 380 18.81 1.60 -11.03
C LEU A 380 17.74 1.94 -12.08
N ALA A 381 17.11 0.93 -12.68
CA ALA A 381 16.01 1.12 -13.63
C ALA A 381 14.83 1.86 -13.00
N ALA A 382 14.51 1.57 -11.73
CA ALA A 382 13.45 2.23 -11.01
C ALA A 382 13.70 3.73 -10.75
N ILE A 383 14.95 4.18 -10.79
CA ILE A 383 15.31 5.60 -10.53
C ILE A 383 15.21 6.46 -11.79
N VAL A 384 15.30 5.84 -12.96
CA VAL A 384 15.31 6.57 -14.25
C VAL A 384 14.15 7.56 -14.41
N PRO A 385 12.90 7.26 -13.97
CA PRO A 385 11.78 8.20 -14.09
C PRO A 385 11.82 9.37 -13.09
N LEU A 386 12.63 9.31 -12.00
CA LEU A 386 12.72 10.35 -10.97
C LEU A 386 13.46 11.61 -11.49
#